data_a640fd0b5559732349b6d20924e82b8f
#
_entry.id   a640fd0b5559732349b6d20924e82b8f
#
_cell.length_a   1.000
_cell.length_b   1.000
_cell.length_c   1.000
_cell.angle_alpha   90.00
_cell.angle_beta   90.00
_cell.angle_gamma   90.00
#
_symmetry.space_group_name_H-M   'P 1'
#
loop_
_entity.id
_entity.type
_entity.pdbx_description
1 polymer ?
#
loop_
_entity_poly.entity_id
_entity_poly.type
_entity_poly.pdbx_seq_one_letter_code
_entity_poly.pdbx_strand_id
1 'polypeptide(L)'
;MIDIKVDLWGYLASTQKSIVMYGMGNGADKILAVCEKKGIVVSDFFASDGFVRGHSFHGKTVLSYSGIKEKYGEGNFIVLLSFASSLPDVIDNIERIAGECELYAPDVPVCGDNLFDIDFYNKNLESINKARSLLCDEQSKFVFDNVIRYKLTGKISYLTECDSEPAEAFGHILRAEHFKHTADLGAYNGDTARELANYSPALKRIYAFEPDRRNFKSFRLMPKQRIGSTFFPTIWRRGTKKLF
;
A
#
# COMPACT_ATOMS: atom_id res chain seq x y z
N MET A 1 19.74 6.75 -13.58
CA MET A 1 20.12 6.99 -12.17
C MET A 1 19.07 7.91 -11.57
N ILE A 2 18.59 7.60 -10.36
CA ILE A 2 17.56 8.42 -9.68
C ILE A 2 18.26 9.65 -9.10
N ASP A 3 17.85 10.84 -9.52
CA ASP A 3 18.41 12.12 -9.04
C ASP A 3 17.47 12.74 -7.99
N ILE A 4 17.46 12.12 -6.79
CA ILE A 4 16.75 12.64 -5.61
C ILE A 4 17.81 12.97 -4.56
N LYS A 5 17.96 14.26 -4.25
CA LYS A 5 18.95 14.75 -3.26
C LYS A 5 18.38 14.84 -1.85
N VAL A 6 17.08 15.06 -1.73
CA VAL A 6 16.37 15.20 -0.47
C VAL A 6 15.14 14.28 -0.53
N ASP A 7 15.01 13.39 0.42
CA ASP A 7 13.83 12.53 0.54
C ASP A 7 12.66 13.26 1.21
N LEU A 8 11.53 12.57 1.31
CA LEU A 8 10.34 13.11 1.97
C LEU A 8 10.63 13.56 3.41
N TRP A 9 11.41 12.78 4.16
CA TRP A 9 11.69 13.08 5.56
C TRP A 9 12.53 14.34 5.74
N GLY A 10 13.54 14.52 4.91
CA GLY A 10 14.35 15.75 4.87
C GLY A 10 13.52 16.96 4.45
N TYR A 11 12.61 16.79 3.48
CA TYR A 11 11.68 17.83 3.08
C TYR A 11 10.73 18.23 4.23
N LEU A 12 10.09 17.24 4.86
CA LEU A 12 9.15 17.48 5.96
C LEU A 12 9.83 18.10 7.19
N ALA A 13 11.09 17.78 7.46
CA ALA A 13 11.85 18.39 8.56
C ALA A 13 12.23 19.85 8.31
N SER A 14 12.29 20.28 7.04
CA SER A 14 12.71 21.64 6.66
C SER A 14 11.53 22.56 6.30
N THR A 15 10.33 22.02 6.09
CA THR A 15 9.17 22.83 5.68
C THR A 15 8.64 23.73 6.78
N GLN A 16 8.11 24.89 6.39
CA GLN A 16 7.37 25.78 7.28
C GLN A 16 5.85 25.55 7.23
N LYS A 17 5.37 24.71 6.31
CA LYS A 17 3.95 24.36 6.21
C LYS A 17 3.53 23.45 7.35
N SER A 18 2.30 23.62 7.82
CA SER A 18 1.70 22.69 8.77
C SER A 18 1.53 21.31 8.14
N ILE A 19 1.91 20.27 8.87
CA ILE A 19 1.76 18.89 8.42
C ILE A 19 0.55 18.29 9.12
N VAL A 20 -0.38 17.74 8.34
CA VAL A 20 -1.59 17.08 8.84
C VAL A 20 -1.65 15.64 8.35
N MET A 21 -2.26 14.76 9.14
CA MET A 21 -2.35 13.34 8.78
C MET A 21 -3.77 12.97 8.35
N TYR A 22 -3.89 12.37 7.18
CA TYR A 22 -5.13 11.79 6.70
C TYR A 22 -5.20 10.31 7.09
N GLY A 23 -6.10 10.00 8.02
CA GLY A 23 -6.31 8.68 8.58
C GLY A 23 -5.83 8.52 10.01
N MET A 24 -6.24 7.42 10.62
CA MET A 24 -5.99 7.04 12.01
C MET A 24 -5.70 5.54 12.09
N GLY A 25 -4.99 5.11 13.12
CA GLY A 25 -4.71 3.69 13.35
C GLY A 25 -3.26 3.31 13.07
N ASN A 26 -2.99 2.03 12.87
CA ASN A 26 -1.63 1.48 12.84
C ASN A 26 -0.70 2.11 11.79
N GLY A 27 -1.23 2.49 10.60
CA GLY A 27 -0.44 3.20 9.59
C GLY A 27 0.00 4.58 10.08
N ALA A 28 -0.95 5.33 10.66
CA ALA A 28 -0.66 6.64 11.26
C ALA A 28 0.36 6.52 12.41
N ASP A 29 0.19 5.54 13.30
CA ASP A 29 1.11 5.29 14.42
C ASP A 29 2.55 5.06 13.93
N LYS A 30 2.72 4.27 12.87
CA LYS A 30 4.03 4.00 12.27
C LYS A 30 4.68 5.25 11.66
N ILE A 31 3.90 6.05 10.94
CA ILE A 31 4.38 7.30 10.36
C ILE A 31 4.76 8.28 11.47
N LEU A 32 3.93 8.40 12.51
CA LEU A 32 4.21 9.25 13.67
C LEU A 32 5.50 8.86 14.38
N ALA A 33 5.76 7.55 14.54
CA ALA A 33 7.00 7.07 15.16
C ALA A 33 8.25 7.48 14.36
N VAL A 34 8.17 7.53 13.03
CA VAL A 34 9.26 8.04 12.18
C VAL A 34 9.36 9.56 12.30
N CYS A 35 8.21 10.26 12.26
CA CYS A 35 8.18 11.72 12.45
C CYS A 35 8.84 12.13 13.76
N GLU A 36 8.52 11.47 14.87
CA GLU A 36 9.11 11.72 16.19
C GLU A 36 10.64 11.54 16.16
N LYS A 37 11.14 10.42 15.62
CA LYS A 37 12.58 10.16 15.47
C LYS A 37 13.31 11.22 14.64
N LYS A 38 12.63 11.85 13.70
CA LYS A 38 13.18 12.86 12.78
C LYS A 38 12.84 14.32 13.19
N GLY A 39 12.19 14.53 14.34
CA GLY A 39 11.82 15.86 14.84
C GLY A 39 10.73 16.54 14.02
N ILE A 40 9.91 15.78 13.30
CA ILE A 40 8.81 16.29 12.47
C ILE A 40 7.53 16.33 13.30
N VAL A 41 6.85 17.47 13.32
CA VAL A 41 5.61 17.66 14.08
C VAL A 41 4.39 17.52 13.17
N VAL A 42 3.51 16.57 13.48
CA VAL A 42 2.18 16.46 12.86
C VAL A 42 1.19 17.29 13.68
N SER A 43 0.65 18.33 13.05
CA SER A 43 -0.18 19.34 13.71
C SER A 43 -1.58 18.85 14.04
N ASP A 44 -2.24 18.14 13.12
CA ASP A 44 -3.60 17.61 13.29
C ASP A 44 -3.83 16.31 12.51
N PHE A 45 -4.98 15.70 12.82
CA PHE A 45 -5.47 14.49 12.17
C PHE A 45 -6.85 14.75 11.55
N PHE A 46 -7.10 14.17 10.39
CA PHE A 46 -8.41 14.25 9.79
C PHE A 46 -8.84 12.93 9.15
N ALA A 47 -10.15 12.78 8.96
CA ALA A 47 -10.76 11.67 8.25
C ALA A 47 -11.70 12.20 7.17
N SER A 48 -12.09 11.34 6.23
CA SER A 48 -13.16 11.65 5.27
C SER A 48 -14.45 12.04 6.02
N ASP A 49 -15.19 12.97 5.48
CA ASP A 49 -16.33 13.62 6.18
C ASP A 49 -17.34 12.62 6.75
N GLY A 50 -17.61 11.51 6.06
CA GLY A 50 -18.46 10.43 6.54
C GLY A 50 -17.92 9.62 7.74
N PHE A 51 -16.64 9.78 8.07
CA PHE A 51 -15.93 9.05 9.15
C PHE A 51 -15.58 9.94 10.34
N VAL A 52 -15.85 11.23 10.28
CA VAL A 52 -15.68 12.16 11.41
C VAL A 52 -16.81 11.95 12.41
N ARG A 53 -16.53 11.24 13.51
CA ARG A 53 -17.53 10.89 14.54
C ARG A 53 -17.17 11.42 15.92
N GLY A 54 -16.49 12.57 16.00
CA GLY A 54 -16.03 13.11 17.28
C GLY A 54 -14.92 12.28 17.95
N HIS A 55 -14.22 11.45 17.18
CA HIS A 55 -13.09 10.66 17.68
C HIS A 55 -11.91 11.54 18.03
N SER A 56 -11.13 11.10 19.00
CA SER A 56 -9.82 11.65 19.29
C SER A 56 -8.73 10.62 18.89
N PHE A 57 -7.58 11.13 18.41
CA PHE A 57 -6.42 10.34 18.09
C PHE A 57 -5.16 11.06 18.63
N HIS A 58 -4.34 10.36 19.40
CA HIS A 58 -3.19 10.97 20.12
C HIS A 58 -3.54 12.26 20.89
N GLY A 59 -4.69 12.27 21.57
CA GLY A 59 -5.13 13.41 22.38
C GLY A 59 -5.67 14.61 21.60
N LYS A 60 -5.71 14.56 20.28
CA LYS A 60 -6.28 15.60 19.41
C LYS A 60 -7.63 15.16 18.83
N THR A 61 -8.57 16.11 18.70
CA THR A 61 -9.82 15.86 17.98
C THR A 61 -9.55 15.65 16.51
N VAL A 62 -10.14 14.59 15.95
CA VAL A 62 -10.05 14.32 14.52
C VAL A 62 -10.99 15.26 13.77
N LEU A 63 -10.44 16.02 12.84
CA LEU A 63 -11.14 17.01 12.05
C LEU A 63 -11.73 16.41 10.75
N SER A 64 -12.65 17.13 10.11
CA SER A 64 -12.99 16.91 8.72
C SER A 64 -11.95 17.56 7.80
N TYR A 65 -11.92 17.17 6.53
CA TYR A 65 -11.05 17.85 5.56
C TYR A 65 -11.39 19.33 5.39
N SER A 66 -12.70 19.67 5.43
CA SER A 66 -13.16 21.06 5.44
C SER A 66 -12.66 21.83 6.66
N GLY A 67 -12.66 21.22 7.84
CA GLY A 67 -12.11 21.82 9.06
C GLY A 67 -10.59 22.06 9.00
N ILE A 68 -9.84 21.18 8.30
CA ILE A 68 -8.41 21.41 8.02
C ILE A 68 -8.22 22.63 7.12
N LYS A 69 -9.02 22.76 6.03
CA LYS A 69 -8.95 23.91 5.12
C LYS A 69 -9.30 25.22 5.81
N GLU A 70 -10.31 25.21 6.67
CA GLU A 70 -10.70 26.36 7.46
C GLU A 70 -9.58 26.80 8.43
N LYS A 71 -8.93 25.85 9.07
CA LYS A 71 -7.89 26.11 10.07
C LYS A 71 -6.56 26.59 9.48
N TYR A 72 -6.13 26.03 8.36
CA TYR A 72 -4.79 26.25 7.80
C TYR A 72 -4.78 27.07 6.51
N GLY A 73 -5.94 27.21 5.85
CA GLY A 73 -6.06 27.78 4.51
C GLY A 73 -5.77 26.75 3.42
N GLU A 74 -6.46 26.85 2.32
CA GLU A 74 -6.32 25.94 1.17
C GLU A 74 -4.89 25.99 0.59
N GLY A 75 -4.28 24.82 0.36
CA GLY A 75 -2.91 24.71 -0.16
C GLY A 75 -1.78 25.05 0.81
N ASN A 76 -2.07 25.55 2.02
CA ASN A 76 -1.05 25.98 3.01
C ASN A 76 -0.62 24.89 3.99
N PHE A 77 -0.99 23.65 3.75
CA PHE A 77 -0.61 22.50 4.58
C PHE A 77 -0.17 21.33 3.70
N ILE A 78 0.50 20.38 4.33
CA ILE A 78 0.94 19.12 3.73
C ILE A 78 0.12 17.99 4.33
N VAL A 79 -0.40 17.11 3.49
CA VAL A 79 -1.15 15.91 3.90
C VAL A 79 -0.24 14.69 3.86
N LEU A 80 -0.17 13.94 4.97
CA LEU A 80 0.42 12.62 5.03
C LEU A 80 -0.72 11.57 5.02
N LEU A 81 -0.81 10.79 3.95
CA LEU A 81 -1.76 9.68 3.83
C LEU A 81 -1.24 8.48 4.61
N SER A 82 -2.03 7.97 5.55
CA SER A 82 -1.62 6.90 6.47
C SER A 82 -2.29 5.55 6.23
N PHE A 83 -3.01 5.39 5.13
CA PHE A 83 -3.70 4.15 4.77
C PHE A 83 -3.66 3.93 3.26
N ALA A 84 -3.91 2.69 2.85
CA ALA A 84 -4.14 2.33 1.45
C ALA A 84 -5.60 1.93 1.25
N SER A 85 -6.12 2.12 0.05
CA SER A 85 -7.48 1.70 -0.34
C SER A 85 -7.51 1.34 -1.81
N SER A 86 -8.36 0.35 -2.14
CA SER A 86 -8.73 0.01 -3.52
C SER A 86 -10.18 0.42 -3.85
N LEU A 87 -10.86 1.12 -2.92
CA LEU A 87 -12.23 1.59 -3.13
C LEU A 87 -12.22 2.85 -4.02
N PRO A 88 -12.95 2.86 -5.15
CA PRO A 88 -12.95 4.00 -6.08
C PRO A 88 -13.25 5.34 -5.40
N ASP A 89 -14.32 5.43 -4.61
CA ASP A 89 -14.71 6.66 -3.92
C ASP A 89 -13.61 7.21 -3.00
N VAL A 90 -12.79 6.31 -2.42
CA VAL A 90 -11.67 6.71 -1.54
C VAL A 90 -10.50 7.19 -2.37
N ILE A 91 -10.22 6.54 -3.50
CA ILE A 91 -9.18 6.93 -4.45
C ILE A 91 -9.51 8.31 -5.02
N ASP A 92 -10.73 8.50 -5.52
CA ASP A 92 -11.21 9.80 -6.05
C ASP A 92 -11.04 10.93 -5.03
N ASN A 93 -11.35 10.66 -3.75
CA ASN A 93 -11.16 11.65 -2.69
C ASN A 93 -9.68 11.94 -2.40
N ILE A 94 -8.80 10.95 -2.46
CA ILE A 94 -7.35 11.14 -2.32
C ILE A 94 -6.83 11.98 -3.48
N GLU A 95 -7.22 11.69 -4.71
CA GLU A 95 -6.83 12.44 -5.90
C GLU A 95 -7.32 13.89 -5.85
N ARG A 96 -8.57 14.10 -5.42
CA ARG A 96 -9.10 15.46 -5.20
C ARG A 96 -8.27 16.23 -4.18
N ILE A 97 -7.94 15.63 -3.03
CA ILE A 97 -7.10 16.27 -2.01
C ILE A 97 -5.70 16.56 -2.55
N ALA A 98 -5.11 15.62 -3.32
CA ALA A 98 -3.81 15.81 -3.95
C ALA A 98 -3.80 16.92 -5.02
N GLY A 99 -4.95 17.23 -5.63
CA GLY A 99 -5.12 18.36 -6.52
C GLY A 99 -5.25 19.72 -5.80
N GLU A 100 -5.66 19.71 -4.53
CA GLU A 100 -5.88 20.93 -3.74
C GLU A 100 -4.67 21.28 -2.85
N CYS A 101 -3.84 20.33 -2.48
CA CYS A 101 -2.66 20.54 -1.60
C CYS A 101 -1.57 19.50 -1.84
N GLU A 102 -0.40 19.71 -1.23
CA GLU A 102 0.65 18.70 -1.23
C GLU A 102 0.22 17.46 -0.44
N LEU A 103 0.20 16.30 -1.11
CA LEU A 103 -0.14 15.03 -0.49
C LEU A 103 0.99 14.02 -0.73
N TYR A 104 1.39 13.35 0.33
CA TYR A 104 2.39 12.30 0.31
C TYR A 104 1.90 11.06 1.06
N ALA A 105 2.23 9.89 0.57
CA ALA A 105 2.02 8.59 1.23
C ALA A 105 3.38 8.03 1.69
N PRO A 106 3.81 8.30 2.94
CA PRO A 106 5.14 7.88 3.40
C PRO A 106 5.29 6.36 3.40
N ASP A 107 6.38 5.86 2.79
CA ASP A 107 6.77 4.45 2.94
C ASP A 107 7.44 4.25 4.31
N VAL A 108 6.81 3.47 5.17
CA VAL A 108 7.32 3.13 6.49
C VAL A 108 7.37 1.62 6.69
N PRO A 109 8.35 1.08 7.43
CA PRO A 109 8.47 -0.36 7.61
C PRO A 109 7.25 -0.95 8.31
N VAL A 110 6.73 -2.06 7.77
CA VAL A 110 5.64 -2.82 8.38
C VAL A 110 6.11 -3.50 9.67
N CYS A 111 7.35 -3.98 9.68
CA CYS A 111 8.02 -4.57 10.83
C CYS A 111 9.50 -4.19 10.84
N GLY A 112 10.09 -4.14 12.04
CA GLY A 112 11.47 -3.67 12.22
C GLY A 112 11.61 -2.15 12.10
N ASP A 113 12.85 -1.67 12.12
CA ASP A 113 13.20 -0.24 12.17
C ASP A 113 13.90 0.28 10.91
N ASN A 114 14.04 -0.55 9.87
CA ASN A 114 14.80 -0.19 8.67
C ASN A 114 13.95 0.69 7.75
N LEU A 115 14.14 1.98 7.85
CA LEU A 115 13.52 2.97 6.97
C LEU A 115 14.27 3.04 5.64
N PHE A 116 13.53 3.05 4.53
CA PHE A 116 14.09 3.31 3.21
C PHE A 116 14.14 4.82 2.96
N ASP A 117 15.15 5.48 3.53
CA ASP A 117 15.42 6.91 3.36
C ASP A 117 16.61 7.16 2.42
N ILE A 118 16.98 8.43 2.26
CA ILE A 118 18.08 8.81 1.35
C ILE A 118 19.43 8.25 1.82
N ASP A 119 19.64 8.09 3.11
CA ASP A 119 20.88 7.53 3.66
C ASP A 119 20.97 6.04 3.36
N PHE A 120 19.85 5.32 3.54
CA PHE A 120 19.76 3.91 3.16
C PHE A 120 19.98 3.72 1.65
N TYR A 121 19.34 4.55 0.82
CA TYR A 121 19.49 4.50 -0.63
C TYR A 121 20.95 4.70 -1.04
N ASN A 122 21.61 5.75 -0.54
CA ASN A 122 23.01 6.06 -0.87
C ASN A 122 23.97 4.96 -0.41
N LYS A 123 23.76 4.42 0.79
CA LYS A 123 24.58 3.34 1.34
C LYS A 123 24.46 2.06 0.52
N ASN A 124 23.30 1.80 -0.09
CA ASN A 124 23.03 0.56 -0.84
C ASN A 124 22.98 0.77 -2.36
N LEU A 125 23.45 1.92 -2.87
CA LEU A 125 23.31 2.31 -4.28
C LEU A 125 23.89 1.27 -5.25
N GLU A 126 25.03 0.68 -4.93
CA GLU A 126 25.64 -0.37 -5.75
C GLU A 126 24.76 -1.62 -5.84
N SER A 127 24.21 -2.07 -4.71
CA SER A 127 23.31 -3.24 -4.66
C SER A 127 21.99 -2.97 -5.39
N ILE A 128 21.45 -1.75 -5.27
CA ILE A 128 20.23 -1.29 -5.96
C ILE A 128 20.47 -1.28 -7.47
N ASN A 129 21.59 -0.71 -7.92
CA ASN A 129 21.94 -0.69 -9.34
C ASN A 129 22.19 -2.10 -9.89
N LYS A 130 22.82 -2.97 -9.11
CA LYS A 130 22.98 -4.38 -9.47
C LYS A 130 21.63 -5.08 -9.60
N ALA A 131 20.72 -4.91 -8.64
CA ALA A 131 19.38 -5.48 -8.73
C ALA A 131 18.63 -4.98 -9.99
N ARG A 132 18.68 -3.68 -10.26
CA ARG A 132 18.11 -3.09 -11.48
C ARG A 132 18.69 -3.70 -12.76
N SER A 133 20.01 -3.94 -12.81
CA SER A 133 20.68 -4.50 -14.00
C SER A 133 20.29 -5.96 -14.29
N LEU A 134 19.74 -6.69 -13.31
CA LEU A 134 19.23 -8.05 -13.49
C LEU A 134 17.85 -8.11 -14.13
N LEU A 135 17.15 -6.99 -14.22
CA LEU A 135 15.85 -6.92 -14.87
C LEU A 135 16.02 -6.96 -16.39
N CYS A 136 15.24 -7.81 -17.06
CA CYS A 136 15.48 -8.16 -18.46
C CYS A 136 14.94 -7.12 -19.46
N ASP A 137 13.96 -6.29 -19.07
CA ASP A 137 13.26 -5.36 -19.95
C ASP A 137 13.17 -3.95 -19.37
N GLU A 138 12.91 -2.97 -20.21
CA GLU A 138 12.85 -1.56 -19.82
C GLU A 138 11.61 -1.23 -18.98
N GLN A 139 10.50 -1.95 -19.18
CA GLN A 139 9.29 -1.76 -18.37
C GLN A 139 9.54 -2.18 -16.92
N SER A 140 10.18 -3.33 -16.70
CA SER A 140 10.57 -3.77 -15.35
C SER A 140 11.54 -2.80 -14.68
N LYS A 141 12.49 -2.23 -15.45
CA LYS A 141 13.41 -1.21 -14.94
C LYS A 141 12.69 0.10 -14.60
N PHE A 142 11.72 0.50 -15.42
CA PHE A 142 10.90 1.69 -15.19
C PHE A 142 10.09 1.54 -13.88
N VAL A 143 9.41 0.40 -13.70
CA VAL A 143 8.66 0.09 -12.46
C VAL A 143 9.60 0.09 -11.25
N PHE A 144 10.76 -0.55 -11.35
CA PHE A 144 11.76 -0.58 -10.28
C PHE A 144 12.21 0.84 -9.89
N ASP A 145 12.54 1.68 -10.87
CA ASP A 145 12.97 3.06 -10.63
C ASP A 145 11.84 3.88 -9.96
N ASN A 146 10.60 3.72 -10.39
CA ASN A 146 9.45 4.44 -9.82
C ASN A 146 9.12 3.98 -8.41
N VAL A 147 9.24 2.69 -8.10
CA VAL A 147 9.10 2.19 -6.72
C VAL A 147 10.16 2.82 -5.80
N ILE A 148 11.42 2.92 -6.25
CA ILE A 148 12.46 3.62 -5.48
C ILE A 148 12.13 5.11 -5.30
N ARG A 149 11.67 5.78 -6.36
CA ARG A 149 11.23 7.20 -6.27
C ARG A 149 10.09 7.38 -5.29
N TYR A 150 9.09 6.50 -5.35
CA TYR A 150 7.98 6.50 -4.39
C TYR A 150 8.48 6.35 -2.95
N LYS A 151 9.32 5.34 -2.67
CA LYS A 151 9.88 5.10 -1.33
C LYS A 151 10.62 6.31 -0.78
N LEU A 152 11.35 7.02 -1.61
CA LEU A 152 12.09 8.21 -1.20
C LEU A 152 11.21 9.46 -1.07
N THR A 153 10.18 9.62 -1.90
CA THR A 153 9.43 10.88 -2.00
C THR A 153 8.02 10.82 -1.43
N GLY A 154 7.44 9.63 -1.24
CA GLY A 154 6.04 9.47 -0.87
C GLY A 154 5.03 9.92 -1.94
N LYS A 155 5.46 10.25 -3.17
CA LYS A 155 4.56 10.68 -4.24
C LYS A 155 3.86 9.49 -4.87
N ILE A 156 2.53 9.45 -4.74
CA ILE A 156 1.69 8.35 -5.24
C ILE A 156 1.76 8.24 -6.77
N SER A 157 1.97 9.36 -7.49
CA SER A 157 2.07 9.37 -8.96
C SER A 157 3.08 8.37 -9.51
N TYR A 158 4.20 8.15 -8.82
CA TYR A 158 5.18 7.13 -9.23
C TYR A 158 4.63 5.70 -9.20
N LEU A 159 3.64 5.41 -8.38
CA LEU A 159 2.98 4.09 -8.36
C LEU A 159 1.89 4.01 -9.44
N THR A 160 1.08 5.05 -9.59
CA THR A 160 0.01 5.07 -10.59
C THR A 160 0.54 5.04 -12.03
N GLU A 161 1.72 5.64 -12.27
CA GLU A 161 2.43 5.53 -13.56
C GLU A 161 2.89 4.10 -13.90
N CYS A 162 2.96 3.21 -12.90
CA CYS A 162 3.41 1.83 -13.04
C CYS A 162 2.24 0.84 -13.05
N ASP A 163 1.01 1.32 -12.94
CA ASP A 163 -0.16 0.45 -12.91
C ASP A 163 -0.31 -0.31 -14.23
N SER A 164 -0.66 -1.58 -14.11
CA SER A 164 -0.86 -2.48 -15.25
C SER A 164 -2.21 -3.14 -15.12
N GLU A 165 -2.93 -3.21 -16.22
CA GLU A 165 -4.20 -3.92 -16.29
C GLU A 165 -4.02 -5.40 -15.88
N PRO A 166 -4.86 -5.93 -14.97
CA PRO A 166 -4.79 -7.33 -14.57
C PRO A 166 -4.82 -8.31 -15.75
N ALA A 167 -5.55 -7.97 -16.82
CA ALA A 167 -5.61 -8.77 -18.03
C ALA A 167 -4.24 -8.90 -18.74
N GLU A 168 -3.42 -7.85 -18.72
CA GLU A 168 -2.06 -7.90 -19.24
C GLU A 168 -1.18 -8.77 -18.37
N ALA A 169 -1.21 -8.55 -17.04
CA ALA A 169 -0.42 -9.34 -16.11
C ALA A 169 -0.75 -10.82 -16.15
N PHE A 170 -2.01 -11.17 -16.04
CA PHE A 170 -2.45 -12.57 -16.03
C PHE A 170 -2.45 -13.21 -17.42
N GLY A 171 -2.83 -12.48 -18.48
CA GLY A 171 -2.94 -12.98 -19.83
C GLY A 171 -1.60 -13.08 -20.56
N HIS A 172 -0.88 -11.97 -20.65
CA HIS A 172 0.34 -11.89 -21.48
C HIS A 172 1.61 -12.28 -20.72
N ILE A 173 1.77 -11.81 -19.47
CA ILE A 173 3.01 -12.02 -18.71
C ILE A 173 3.01 -13.38 -18.05
N LEU A 174 2.03 -13.67 -17.22
CA LEU A 174 1.93 -14.92 -16.46
C LEU A 174 1.37 -16.09 -17.27
N ARG A 175 0.66 -15.81 -18.36
CA ARG A 175 -0.02 -16.83 -19.19
C ARG A 175 -0.90 -17.76 -18.37
N ALA A 176 -1.73 -17.13 -17.53
CA ALA A 176 -2.54 -17.82 -16.51
C ALA A 176 -3.53 -18.82 -17.10
N GLU A 177 -3.82 -18.74 -18.41
CA GLU A 177 -4.66 -19.73 -19.13
C GLU A 177 -4.11 -21.16 -19.05
N HIS A 178 -2.81 -21.31 -18.78
CA HIS A 178 -2.16 -22.62 -18.65
C HIS A 178 -2.07 -23.13 -17.20
N PHE A 179 -2.47 -22.31 -16.21
CA PHE A 179 -2.39 -22.71 -14.81
C PHE A 179 -3.40 -23.81 -14.49
N LYS A 180 -2.89 -24.92 -13.96
CA LYS A 180 -3.72 -26.07 -13.53
C LYS A 180 -3.85 -26.15 -12.01
N HIS A 181 -2.81 -25.78 -11.29
CA HIS A 181 -2.75 -25.77 -9.83
C HIS A 181 -2.05 -24.49 -9.37
N THR A 182 -2.60 -23.84 -8.37
CA THR A 182 -2.05 -22.61 -7.79
C THR A 182 -2.07 -22.66 -6.28
N ALA A 183 -1.21 -21.86 -5.65
CA ALA A 183 -1.19 -21.62 -4.22
C ALA A 183 -1.33 -20.14 -3.95
N ASP A 184 -2.26 -19.78 -3.08
CA ASP A 184 -2.50 -18.41 -2.61
C ASP A 184 -2.08 -18.35 -1.14
N LEU A 185 -0.99 -17.63 -0.87
CA LEU A 185 -0.36 -17.54 0.45
C LEU A 185 -0.70 -16.20 1.11
N GLY A 186 -1.73 -16.17 1.94
CA GLY A 186 -2.34 -14.98 2.51
C GLY A 186 -3.64 -14.66 1.79
N ALA A 187 -4.49 -15.67 1.68
CA ALA A 187 -5.68 -15.63 0.80
C ALA A 187 -6.78 -14.68 1.30
N TYR A 188 -6.62 -14.05 2.45
CA TYR A 188 -7.58 -13.09 3.04
C TYR A 188 -9.04 -13.59 2.91
N ASN A 189 -9.82 -12.98 2.06
CA ASN A 189 -11.20 -13.36 1.74
C ASN A 189 -11.32 -14.11 0.39
N GLY A 190 -10.19 -14.48 -0.24
CA GLY A 190 -10.13 -15.19 -1.52
C GLY A 190 -10.35 -14.32 -2.76
N ASP A 191 -10.11 -13.02 -2.66
CA ASP A 191 -10.18 -12.06 -3.76
C ASP A 191 -9.21 -12.43 -4.89
N THR A 192 -7.93 -12.63 -4.57
CA THR A 192 -6.89 -13.07 -5.52
C THR A 192 -7.24 -14.39 -6.18
N ALA A 193 -7.77 -15.36 -5.42
CA ALA A 193 -8.18 -16.64 -5.96
C ALA A 193 -9.36 -16.52 -6.96
N ARG A 194 -10.31 -15.61 -6.69
CA ARG A 194 -11.41 -15.32 -7.61
C ARG A 194 -10.94 -14.62 -8.87
N GLU A 195 -10.09 -13.63 -8.72
CA GLU A 195 -9.52 -12.91 -9.84
C GLU A 195 -8.75 -13.84 -10.77
N LEU A 196 -7.84 -14.65 -10.22
CA LEU A 196 -7.07 -15.63 -10.97
C LEU A 196 -7.95 -16.61 -11.73
N ALA A 197 -9.07 -17.05 -11.13
CA ALA A 197 -10.01 -17.99 -11.78
C ALA A 197 -10.63 -17.41 -13.06
N ASN A 198 -10.78 -16.09 -13.18
CA ASN A 198 -11.29 -15.44 -14.39
C ASN A 198 -10.30 -15.55 -15.56
N TYR A 199 -9.00 -15.63 -15.28
CA TYR A 199 -7.93 -15.70 -16.27
C TYR A 199 -7.41 -17.13 -16.51
N SER A 200 -7.85 -18.12 -15.74
CA SER A 200 -7.30 -19.47 -15.72
C SER A 200 -8.36 -20.55 -16.00
N PRO A 201 -8.86 -20.69 -17.23
CA PRO A 201 -9.90 -21.67 -17.57
C PRO A 201 -9.45 -23.12 -17.36
N ALA A 202 -8.14 -23.40 -17.40
CA ALA A 202 -7.57 -24.72 -17.16
C ALA A 202 -7.38 -25.05 -15.67
N LEU A 203 -7.72 -24.14 -14.78
CA LEU A 203 -7.47 -24.25 -13.34
C LEU A 203 -8.28 -25.39 -12.72
N LYS A 204 -7.56 -26.36 -12.13
CA LYS A 204 -8.15 -27.55 -11.50
C LYS A 204 -8.20 -27.46 -9.99
N ARG A 205 -7.23 -26.73 -9.38
CA ARG A 205 -7.10 -26.67 -7.92
C ARG A 205 -6.41 -25.39 -7.46
N ILE A 206 -6.96 -24.77 -6.42
CA ILE A 206 -6.35 -23.65 -5.69
C ILE A 206 -6.10 -24.09 -4.25
N TYR A 207 -4.87 -23.96 -3.79
CA TYR A 207 -4.49 -24.11 -2.37
C TYR A 207 -4.40 -22.75 -1.74
N ALA A 208 -5.36 -22.37 -0.91
CA ALA A 208 -5.40 -21.09 -0.27
C ALA A 208 -5.05 -21.19 1.21
N PHE A 209 -4.13 -20.36 1.66
CA PHE A 209 -3.60 -20.36 3.03
C PHE A 209 -3.91 -19.01 3.67
N GLU A 210 -4.73 -19.01 4.73
CA GLU A 210 -5.08 -17.81 5.48
C GLU A 210 -4.86 -18.06 6.97
N PRO A 211 -3.86 -17.39 7.60
CA PRO A 211 -3.54 -17.60 9.01
C PRO A 211 -4.52 -16.90 9.96
N ASP A 212 -5.17 -15.81 9.54
CA ASP A 212 -6.16 -15.11 10.38
C ASP A 212 -7.48 -15.85 10.41
N ARG A 213 -7.97 -16.13 11.64
CA ARG A 213 -9.21 -16.89 11.84
C ARG A 213 -10.47 -16.17 11.39
N ARG A 214 -10.51 -14.83 11.41
CA ARG A 214 -11.68 -14.06 11.02
C ARG A 214 -11.77 -14.05 9.50
N ASN A 215 -10.65 -13.76 8.84
CA ASN A 215 -10.54 -13.77 7.39
C ASN A 215 -10.85 -15.17 6.84
N PHE A 216 -10.28 -16.21 7.45
CA PHE A 216 -10.55 -17.60 7.07
C PHE A 216 -12.03 -17.98 7.18
N LYS A 217 -12.75 -17.49 8.21
CA LYS A 217 -14.20 -17.73 8.31
C LYS A 217 -14.97 -17.09 7.16
N SER A 218 -14.65 -15.85 6.81
CA SER A 218 -15.25 -15.15 5.68
C SER A 218 -14.98 -15.90 4.38
N PHE A 219 -13.75 -16.33 4.17
CA PHE A 219 -13.33 -17.11 3.03
C PHE A 219 -14.06 -18.47 2.91
N ARG A 220 -14.26 -19.20 4.03
CA ARG A 220 -14.96 -20.49 4.05
C ARG A 220 -16.46 -20.39 3.74
N LEU A 221 -17.06 -19.23 3.98
CA LEU A 221 -18.49 -18.99 3.74
C LEU A 221 -18.79 -18.57 2.30
N MET A 222 -17.77 -18.46 1.45
CA MET A 222 -17.98 -18.14 0.04
C MET A 222 -18.82 -19.19 -0.66
N PRO A 223 -19.78 -18.78 -1.50
CA PRO A 223 -20.51 -19.70 -2.35
C PRO A 223 -19.52 -20.41 -3.27
N LYS A 224 -19.57 -21.73 -3.30
CA LYS A 224 -18.78 -22.58 -4.21
C LYS A 224 -19.15 -22.40 -5.70
N GLN A 225 -19.97 -21.42 -6.02
CA GLN A 225 -20.44 -21.13 -7.36
C GLN A 225 -19.40 -20.38 -8.17
N ARG A 226 -19.01 -20.97 -9.27
CA ARG A 226 -18.24 -20.46 -10.42
C ARG A 226 -16.74 -20.67 -10.47
N ILE A 227 -16.16 -21.47 -9.62
CA ILE A 227 -14.85 -22.03 -9.95
C ILE A 227 -15.15 -23.49 -10.33
N GLY A 228 -15.11 -23.82 -11.63
CA GLY A 228 -15.27 -25.20 -12.14
C GLY A 228 -14.14 -26.15 -11.71
N SER A 229 -13.39 -25.76 -10.71
CA SER A 229 -12.26 -26.42 -10.11
C SER A 229 -12.49 -26.66 -8.61
N THR A 230 -12.00 -27.78 -8.13
CA THR A 230 -12.13 -28.16 -6.72
C THR A 230 -11.27 -27.22 -5.86
N PHE A 231 -11.94 -26.37 -5.11
CA PHE A 231 -11.32 -25.42 -4.19
C PHE A 231 -11.06 -26.09 -2.83
N PHE A 232 -9.82 -26.06 -2.36
CA PHE A 232 -9.43 -26.61 -1.06
C PHE A 232 -8.93 -25.50 -0.15
N PRO A 233 -9.78 -24.93 0.73
CA PRO A 233 -9.31 -24.03 1.75
C PRO A 233 -8.50 -24.82 2.78
N THR A 234 -7.24 -24.49 2.96
CA THR A 234 -6.36 -25.14 3.93
C THR A 234 -5.99 -24.13 5.03
N ILE A 235 -6.35 -24.45 6.28
CA ILE A 235 -5.87 -23.69 7.44
C ILE A 235 -4.45 -24.12 7.73
N TRP A 236 -3.48 -23.21 7.62
CA TRP A 236 -2.16 -23.42 8.20
C TRP A 236 -2.20 -22.98 9.67
N ARG A 237 -2.11 -23.93 10.61
CA ARG A 237 -1.86 -23.64 12.03
C ARG A 237 -0.35 -23.77 12.29
N ARG A 238 0.25 -22.73 12.86
CA ARG A 238 1.57 -22.85 13.49
C ARG A 238 1.49 -23.97 14.54
N GLY A 239 2.16 -25.10 14.31
CA GLY A 239 2.25 -26.23 15.25
C GLY A 239 1.44 -27.49 14.91
N THR A 240 0.72 -27.58 13.80
CA THR A 240 0.12 -28.84 13.35
C THR A 240 0.96 -29.51 12.27
N LYS A 241 1.62 -30.64 12.64
CA LYS A 241 2.29 -31.56 11.72
C LYS A 241 1.27 -32.39 10.92
N LYS A 242 0.43 -31.80 10.09
CA LYS A 242 -0.35 -32.54 9.10
C LYS A 242 -0.61 -31.65 7.89
N LEU A 243 0.21 -31.81 6.90
CA LEU A 243 -0.06 -31.57 5.50
C LEU A 243 -0.87 -32.76 5.01
N PHE A 244 -2.17 -32.58 4.70
CA PHE A 244 -2.92 -33.41 3.76
C PHE A 244 -4.03 -32.58 3.16
#